data_8d5a7ae27ac96c31ac370f7d4e3e5f04
#
_entry.id   8d5a7ae27ac96c31ac370f7d4e3e5f04
#
_cell.length_a   1.000
_cell.length_b   1.000
_cell.length_c   1.000
_cell.angle_alpha   90.00
_cell.angle_beta   90.00
_cell.angle_gamma   90.00
#
_symmetry.space_group_name_H-M   'P 1'
#
loop_
_entity.id
_entity.type
_entity.pdbx_description
1 polymer ?
#
loop_
_entity_poly.entity_id
_entity_poly.type
_entity_poly.pdbx_seq_one_letter_code
_entity_poly.pdbx_strand_id
1 'polypeptide(L)'
;MRKALMVLSVAGLAGVAFADGGDYGLLIQDGKVVTGVGDHDEQVIENIGERVFAADMSLVGPNWFADEPGIFIEAGSMPDNSGIGFVIESPVMRWDGTGDVDFSSMSSAPITLEFGPNSVSSSMFAGDVAGFDINYDADNPSGFDEHWDVLLDSSAGTGIYLMQLRFTVGGFEDSESTWTVFNAGLSEDIHDAAIDYVETVIVPAPGALLAMGGALVLGARRRR
;
A
#
# COMPACT_ATOMS: atom_id res chain seq x y z
N MET A 1 35.11 -32.30 22.34
CA MET A 1 34.18 -32.10 21.23
C MET A 1 33.52 -30.74 21.39
N ARG A 2 33.96 -29.72 20.64
CA ARG A 2 33.37 -28.37 20.66
C ARG A 2 32.26 -28.31 19.60
N LYS A 3 31.00 -28.12 20.01
CA LYS A 3 29.88 -27.90 19.12
C LYS A 3 29.93 -26.43 18.65
N ALA A 4 30.21 -26.23 17.38
CA ALA A 4 30.08 -24.92 16.74
C ALA A 4 28.60 -24.60 16.57
N LEU A 5 28.18 -23.50 17.15
CA LEU A 5 26.83 -22.94 16.95
C LEU A 5 26.89 -22.08 15.68
N MET A 6 26.28 -22.59 14.63
CA MET A 6 26.14 -21.86 13.36
C MET A 6 24.99 -20.87 13.52
N VAL A 7 25.28 -19.57 13.62
CA VAL A 7 24.30 -18.50 13.61
C VAL A 7 23.96 -18.22 12.14
N LEU A 8 22.78 -18.64 11.73
CA LEU A 8 22.24 -18.31 10.40
C LEU A 8 21.72 -16.87 10.47
N SER A 9 22.47 -15.93 9.89
CA SER A 9 22.02 -14.56 9.71
C SER A 9 21.03 -14.57 8.53
N VAL A 10 19.74 -14.43 8.82
CA VAL A 10 18.74 -14.08 7.81
C VAL A 10 18.93 -12.59 7.53
N ALA A 11 19.60 -12.27 6.44
CA ALA A 11 19.57 -10.91 5.89
C ALA A 11 18.15 -10.67 5.41
N GLY A 12 17.42 -9.79 6.09
CA GLY A 12 16.18 -9.26 5.58
C GLY A 12 16.51 -8.49 4.29
N LEU A 13 15.92 -8.90 3.19
CA LEU A 13 15.87 -8.10 1.98
C LEU A 13 14.96 -6.90 2.35
N ALA A 14 15.58 -5.72 2.51
CA ALA A 14 14.81 -4.48 2.47
C ALA A 14 14.22 -4.41 1.05
N GLY A 15 12.90 -4.33 0.95
CA GLY A 15 12.24 -4.05 -0.31
C GLY A 15 12.81 -2.76 -0.89
N VAL A 16 13.07 -2.73 -2.17
CA VAL A 16 13.43 -1.50 -2.87
C VAL A 16 12.11 -0.82 -3.16
N ALA A 17 11.82 0.30 -2.50
CA ALA A 17 10.69 1.14 -2.89
C ALA A 17 10.91 1.60 -4.33
N PHE A 18 9.96 1.36 -5.20
CA PHE A 18 9.97 1.93 -6.54
C PHE A 18 9.32 3.31 -6.43
N ALA A 19 10.11 4.36 -6.68
CA ALA A 19 9.64 5.76 -6.68
C ALA A 19 8.62 6.05 -7.80
N ASP A 20 8.56 5.24 -8.84
CA ASP A 20 7.47 5.17 -9.82
C ASP A 20 6.63 3.94 -9.43
N GLY A 21 5.57 4.18 -8.66
CA GLY A 21 4.77 3.15 -8.02
C GLY A 21 4.15 2.21 -9.05
N GLY A 22 4.58 0.94 -9.02
CA GLY A 22 3.86 -0.12 -9.71
C GLY A 22 2.46 -0.29 -9.12
N ASP A 23 1.59 -0.97 -9.85
CA ASP A 23 0.21 -1.23 -9.47
C ASP A 23 0.09 -2.13 -8.23
N TYR A 24 -1.07 -2.08 -7.59
CA TYR A 24 -1.43 -3.11 -6.61
C TYR A 24 -1.56 -4.45 -7.33
N GLY A 25 -0.51 -5.24 -7.35
CA GLY A 25 -0.56 -6.62 -7.81
C GLY A 25 -1.36 -7.46 -6.82
N LEU A 26 -2.49 -8.07 -7.26
CA LEU A 26 -3.34 -8.88 -6.40
C LEU A 26 -3.32 -10.33 -6.81
N LEU A 27 -3.12 -11.23 -5.84
CA LEU A 27 -3.18 -12.68 -6.04
C LEU A 27 -3.83 -13.39 -4.85
N ILE A 28 -4.24 -14.64 -5.07
CA ILE A 28 -4.74 -15.49 -3.99
C ILE A 28 -3.65 -16.47 -3.57
N GLN A 29 -3.23 -16.38 -2.31
CA GLN A 29 -2.29 -17.32 -1.71
C GLN A 29 -2.88 -17.91 -0.42
N ASP A 30 -2.91 -19.25 -0.31
CA ASP A 30 -3.45 -19.98 0.84
C ASP A 30 -4.87 -19.57 1.27
N GLY A 31 -5.71 -19.16 0.30
CA GLY A 31 -7.08 -18.73 0.55
C GLY A 31 -7.26 -17.29 1.00
N LYS A 32 -6.21 -16.49 0.93
CA LYS A 32 -6.17 -15.08 1.30
C LYS A 32 -5.75 -14.22 0.10
N VAL A 33 -6.28 -13.00 0.02
CA VAL A 33 -5.78 -11.96 -0.90
C VAL A 33 -4.42 -11.48 -0.40
N VAL A 34 -3.44 -11.50 -1.27
CA VAL A 34 -2.08 -10.99 -1.00
C VAL A 34 -1.75 -9.92 -2.01
N THR A 35 -1.05 -8.88 -1.57
CA THR A 35 -0.58 -7.80 -2.44
C THR A 35 0.88 -8.00 -2.83
N GLY A 36 1.26 -7.47 -3.96
CA GLY A 36 2.62 -7.36 -4.48
C GLY A 36 2.66 -6.19 -5.45
N VAL A 37 3.76 -5.99 -6.14
CA VAL A 37 3.91 -4.95 -7.16
C VAL A 37 3.54 -5.55 -8.52
N GLY A 38 2.52 -4.98 -9.19
CA GLY A 38 2.14 -5.35 -10.54
C GLY A 38 3.11 -4.73 -11.55
N ASP A 39 3.67 -5.56 -12.44
CA ASP A 39 4.43 -5.12 -13.62
C ASP A 39 3.63 -5.48 -14.87
N HIS A 40 3.00 -4.47 -15.46
CA HIS A 40 2.17 -4.66 -16.64
C HIS A 40 2.99 -4.93 -17.91
N ASP A 41 4.25 -4.49 -17.98
CA ASP A 41 5.14 -4.73 -19.13
C ASP A 41 5.59 -6.20 -19.19
N GLU A 42 5.96 -6.77 -18.04
CA GLU A 42 6.35 -8.18 -17.91
C GLU A 42 5.18 -9.12 -17.61
N GLN A 43 4.00 -8.58 -17.31
CA GLN A 43 2.77 -9.31 -16.97
C GLN A 43 2.94 -10.24 -15.75
N VAL A 44 3.63 -9.74 -14.73
CA VAL A 44 3.94 -10.49 -13.49
C VAL A 44 3.63 -9.66 -12.25
N ILE A 45 3.44 -10.36 -11.12
CA ILE A 45 3.41 -9.73 -9.79
C ILE A 45 4.73 -10.03 -9.09
N GLU A 46 5.47 -8.98 -8.79
CA GLU A 46 6.72 -9.03 -8.06
C GLU A 46 6.54 -8.65 -6.58
N ASN A 47 7.60 -8.79 -5.79
CA ASN A 47 7.63 -8.37 -4.39
C ASN A 47 6.38 -8.78 -3.60
N ILE A 48 5.97 -10.05 -3.73
CA ILE A 48 4.77 -10.59 -3.05
C ILE A 48 4.87 -10.33 -1.55
N GLY A 49 3.84 -9.70 -1.00
CA GLY A 49 3.81 -9.22 0.37
C GLY A 49 4.12 -7.73 0.50
N GLU A 50 4.33 -7.01 -0.62
CA GLU A 50 4.47 -5.55 -0.60
C GLU A 50 3.18 -4.89 -0.12
N ARG A 51 3.34 -3.88 0.71
CA ARG A 51 2.22 -3.19 1.38
C ARG A 51 2.32 -1.68 1.35
N VAL A 52 3.40 -1.12 0.81
CA VAL A 52 3.61 0.31 0.66
C VAL A 52 3.74 0.64 -0.82
N PHE A 53 2.89 1.52 -1.28
CA PHE A 53 2.82 1.99 -2.66
C PHE A 53 2.96 3.50 -2.69
N ALA A 54 3.37 4.05 -3.81
CA ALA A 54 3.58 5.47 -3.96
C ALA A 54 3.05 5.99 -5.29
N ALA A 55 2.61 7.24 -5.33
CA ALA A 55 2.25 7.91 -6.56
C ALA A 55 2.41 9.43 -6.46
N ASP A 56 2.81 10.03 -7.56
CA ASP A 56 2.82 11.48 -7.72
C ASP A 56 1.46 11.99 -8.21
N MET A 57 0.97 13.04 -7.59
CA MET A 57 -0.26 13.72 -8.02
C MET A 57 0.06 14.98 -8.81
N SER A 58 -0.61 15.15 -9.94
CA SER A 58 -0.55 16.35 -10.76
C SER A 58 -1.75 17.27 -10.50
N LEU A 59 -1.55 18.59 -10.54
CA LEU A 59 -2.66 19.53 -10.41
C LEU A 59 -3.47 19.60 -11.71
N VAL A 60 -4.70 19.11 -11.68
CA VAL A 60 -5.63 19.10 -12.81
C VAL A 60 -6.92 19.83 -12.43
N GLY A 61 -7.09 21.04 -12.95
CA GLY A 61 -8.24 21.88 -12.59
C GLY A 61 -8.25 22.21 -11.09
N PRO A 62 -9.34 21.89 -10.36
CA PRO A 62 -9.44 22.15 -8.92
C PRO A 62 -8.85 21.03 -8.06
N ASN A 63 -8.34 19.93 -8.66
CA ASN A 63 -7.92 18.76 -7.93
C ASN A 63 -6.44 18.44 -8.17
N TRP A 64 -5.79 17.86 -7.17
CA TRP A 64 -4.67 16.95 -7.31
C TRP A 64 -5.21 15.64 -7.87
N PHE A 65 -4.56 15.08 -8.87
CA PHE A 65 -4.98 13.91 -9.63
C PHE A 65 -3.82 12.91 -9.77
N ALA A 66 -4.10 11.65 -9.58
CA ALA A 66 -3.28 10.53 -10.02
C ALA A 66 -4.18 9.44 -10.60
N ASP A 67 -3.66 8.62 -11.49
CA ASP A 67 -4.25 7.36 -11.98
C ASP A 67 -3.45 6.13 -11.51
N GLU A 68 -2.46 6.36 -10.66
CA GLU A 68 -1.64 5.36 -10.00
C GLU A 68 -1.83 5.37 -8.46
N PRO A 69 -1.60 4.22 -7.79
CA PRO A 69 -1.47 2.87 -8.34
C PRO A 69 -2.81 2.37 -8.88
N GLY A 70 -2.77 1.66 -10.01
CA GLY A 70 -3.89 0.87 -10.52
C GLY A 70 -4.00 -0.49 -9.82
N ILE A 71 -4.82 -1.41 -10.37
CA ILE A 71 -4.94 -2.80 -9.92
C ILE A 71 -4.47 -3.71 -11.04
N PHE A 72 -3.44 -4.51 -10.77
CA PHE A 72 -2.93 -5.51 -11.68
C PHE A 72 -3.19 -6.93 -11.15
N ILE A 73 -3.65 -7.82 -12.03
CA ILE A 73 -3.86 -9.25 -11.72
C ILE A 73 -3.37 -10.08 -12.90
N GLU A 74 -2.46 -11.01 -12.62
CA GLU A 74 -1.99 -11.95 -13.64
C GLU A 74 -3.13 -12.79 -14.23
N ALA A 75 -3.06 -13.06 -15.53
CA ALA A 75 -4.06 -13.88 -16.22
C ALA A 75 -4.25 -15.25 -15.54
N GLY A 76 -5.48 -15.55 -15.14
CA GLY A 76 -5.86 -16.82 -14.51
C GLY A 76 -5.40 -17.00 -13.06
N SER A 77 -4.85 -15.99 -12.40
CA SER A 77 -4.42 -16.06 -10.99
C SER A 77 -5.58 -15.98 -9.99
N MET A 78 -6.77 -15.57 -10.44
CA MET A 78 -8.00 -15.53 -9.66
C MET A 78 -9.15 -16.25 -10.39
N PRO A 79 -10.21 -16.67 -9.67
CA PRO A 79 -11.42 -17.21 -10.32
C PRO A 79 -12.07 -16.18 -11.23
N ASP A 80 -12.56 -16.63 -12.39
CA ASP A 80 -13.28 -15.78 -13.33
C ASP A 80 -14.52 -15.15 -12.72
N ASN A 81 -14.83 -13.90 -13.12
CA ASN A 81 -15.91 -13.07 -12.60
C ASN A 81 -15.81 -12.78 -11.09
N SER A 82 -14.62 -12.80 -10.53
CA SER A 82 -14.40 -12.31 -9.17
C SER A 82 -14.65 -10.79 -9.08
N GLY A 83 -15.45 -10.36 -8.11
CA GLY A 83 -15.51 -8.95 -7.73
C GLY A 83 -14.27 -8.59 -6.90
N ILE A 84 -13.46 -7.67 -7.40
CA ILE A 84 -12.32 -7.11 -6.67
C ILE A 84 -12.82 -5.86 -5.96
N GLY A 85 -12.98 -5.94 -4.68
CA GLY A 85 -13.38 -4.82 -3.83
C GLY A 85 -12.24 -4.29 -2.99
N PHE A 86 -12.51 -3.21 -2.29
CA PHE A 86 -11.58 -2.64 -1.31
C PHE A 86 -12.33 -1.93 -0.18
N VAL A 87 -11.61 -1.68 0.90
CA VAL A 87 -12.06 -0.88 2.04
C VAL A 87 -11.01 0.20 2.30
N ILE A 88 -11.42 1.45 2.41
CA ILE A 88 -10.58 2.54 2.91
C ILE A 88 -10.67 2.49 4.43
N GLU A 89 -9.58 2.14 5.13
CA GLU A 89 -9.61 1.76 6.55
C GLU A 89 -9.49 2.92 7.53
N SER A 90 -9.08 4.10 7.05
CA SER A 90 -8.85 5.26 7.92
C SER A 90 -9.08 6.56 7.17
N PRO A 91 -9.23 7.70 7.89
CA PRO A 91 -9.07 9.01 7.27
C PRO A 91 -7.70 9.13 6.62
N VAL A 92 -7.61 9.88 5.52
CA VAL A 92 -6.33 10.22 4.91
C VAL A 92 -5.52 11.10 5.85
N MET A 93 -4.28 10.71 6.12
CA MET A 93 -3.35 11.49 6.93
C MET A 93 -2.48 12.37 6.04
N ARG A 94 -1.97 13.48 6.57
CA ARG A 94 -1.18 14.44 5.82
C ARG A 94 0.06 14.88 6.59
N TRP A 95 1.20 14.91 5.90
CA TRP A 95 2.41 15.59 6.30
C TRP A 95 2.68 16.75 5.31
N ASP A 96 3.02 17.94 5.81
CA ASP A 96 3.24 19.12 4.97
C ASP A 96 4.66 19.21 4.37
N GLY A 97 5.49 18.19 4.61
CA GLY A 97 6.86 18.12 4.11
C GLY A 97 7.87 18.92 4.94
N THR A 98 7.49 19.42 6.12
CA THR A 98 8.40 20.18 6.98
C THR A 98 8.79 19.43 8.25
N GLY A 99 10.05 19.53 8.66
CA GLY A 99 10.56 18.83 9.83
C GLY A 99 10.68 17.31 9.63
N ASP A 100 10.59 16.56 10.72
CA ASP A 100 10.55 15.11 10.67
C ASP A 100 9.22 14.63 10.06
N VAL A 101 9.23 13.47 9.40
CA VAL A 101 8.00 12.89 8.82
C VAL A 101 6.99 12.62 9.92
N ASP A 102 5.78 13.19 9.78
CA ASP A 102 4.72 13.09 10.78
C ASP A 102 3.33 12.99 10.12
N PHE A 103 2.72 11.83 10.21
CA PHE A 103 1.35 11.57 9.78
C PHE A 103 0.34 11.61 10.94
N SER A 104 0.53 12.48 11.94
CA SER A 104 -0.42 12.65 13.04
C SER A 104 -1.61 13.57 12.71
N SER A 105 -1.54 14.32 11.61
CA SER A 105 -2.59 15.23 11.17
C SER A 105 -3.44 14.63 10.06
N MET A 106 -4.76 14.74 10.15
CA MET A 106 -5.66 14.37 9.06
C MET A 106 -5.60 15.39 7.93
N SER A 107 -5.82 14.92 6.70
CA SER A 107 -6.09 15.79 5.55
C SER A 107 -7.33 16.65 5.80
N SER A 108 -7.31 17.88 5.27
CA SER A 108 -8.48 18.78 5.34
C SER A 108 -9.54 18.49 4.28
N ALA A 109 -9.26 17.59 3.34
CA ALA A 109 -10.20 17.07 2.34
C ALA A 109 -10.02 15.55 2.19
N PRO A 110 -11.08 14.82 1.82
CA PRO A 110 -10.97 13.39 1.54
C PRO A 110 -10.23 13.16 0.22
N ILE A 111 -9.63 11.98 0.06
CA ILE A 111 -9.30 11.41 -1.25
C ILE A 111 -10.56 10.71 -1.77
N THR A 112 -10.86 10.93 -3.04
CA THR A 112 -11.94 10.26 -3.77
C THR A 112 -11.36 9.36 -4.83
N LEU A 113 -11.81 8.11 -4.88
CA LEU A 113 -11.49 7.13 -5.91
C LEU A 113 -12.66 7.01 -6.85
N GLU A 114 -12.41 7.13 -8.17
CA GLU A 114 -13.44 7.04 -9.20
C GLU A 114 -13.09 5.99 -10.24
N PHE A 115 -14.05 5.15 -10.61
CA PHE A 115 -13.88 4.16 -11.68
C PHE A 115 -15.19 4.04 -12.47
N GLY A 116 -15.20 4.53 -13.69
CA GLY A 116 -16.40 4.61 -14.52
C GLY A 116 -17.52 5.39 -13.82
N PRO A 117 -18.69 4.78 -13.55
CA PRO A 117 -19.78 5.43 -12.84
C PRO A 117 -19.67 5.37 -11.30
N ASN A 118 -18.70 4.65 -10.79
CA ASN A 118 -18.51 4.43 -9.36
C ASN A 118 -17.60 5.51 -8.76
N SER A 119 -17.93 5.96 -7.56
CA SER A 119 -17.14 6.94 -6.82
C SER A 119 -17.26 6.67 -5.31
N VAL A 120 -16.16 6.75 -4.60
CA VAL A 120 -16.13 6.65 -3.13
C VAL A 120 -15.07 7.59 -2.57
N SER A 121 -15.38 8.25 -1.46
CA SER A 121 -14.44 9.13 -0.77
C SER A 121 -14.04 8.55 0.58
N SER A 122 -12.79 8.76 0.97
CA SER A 122 -12.32 8.43 2.31
C SER A 122 -13.13 9.17 3.38
N SER A 123 -13.24 8.60 4.57
CA SER A 123 -13.90 9.28 5.69
C SER A 123 -13.07 10.47 6.16
N MET A 124 -13.76 11.54 6.57
CA MET A 124 -13.16 12.64 7.34
C MET A 124 -13.17 12.37 8.86
N PHE A 125 -13.60 11.18 9.27
CA PHE A 125 -13.67 10.73 10.66
C PHE A 125 -13.13 9.30 10.76
N ALA A 126 -12.85 8.84 11.97
CA ALA A 126 -12.46 7.44 12.17
C ALA A 126 -13.54 6.48 11.69
N GLY A 127 -13.14 5.41 11.05
CA GLY A 127 -14.00 4.32 10.57
C GLY A 127 -13.75 3.98 9.10
N ASP A 128 -14.07 2.75 8.78
CA ASP A 128 -13.89 2.16 7.46
C ASP A 128 -14.95 2.66 6.49
N VAL A 129 -14.59 2.82 5.23
CA VAL A 129 -15.48 3.11 4.12
C VAL A 129 -15.35 1.99 3.10
N ALA A 130 -16.46 1.26 2.87
CA ALA A 130 -16.48 0.26 1.80
C ALA A 130 -16.36 0.94 0.44
N GLY A 131 -15.48 0.41 -0.39
CA GLY A 131 -15.30 0.80 -1.77
C GLY A 131 -16.37 0.23 -2.69
N PHE A 132 -16.06 0.20 -3.97
CA PHE A 132 -16.85 -0.45 -5.01
C PHE A 132 -16.14 -1.70 -5.51
N ASP A 133 -16.85 -2.58 -6.18
CA ASP A 133 -16.28 -3.77 -6.81
C ASP A 133 -15.92 -3.46 -8.27
N ILE A 134 -14.75 -3.94 -8.71
CA ILE A 134 -14.31 -4.00 -10.09
C ILE A 134 -14.35 -5.47 -10.50
N ASN A 135 -14.94 -5.77 -11.64
CA ASN A 135 -15.11 -7.17 -12.06
C ASN A 135 -13.88 -7.67 -12.82
N TYR A 136 -13.28 -8.75 -12.32
CA TYR A 136 -12.15 -9.42 -12.96
C TYR A 136 -12.63 -10.35 -14.08
N ASP A 137 -12.02 -10.23 -15.26
CA ASP A 137 -12.22 -11.11 -16.42
C ASP A 137 -10.98 -11.98 -16.64
N ALA A 138 -11.05 -13.26 -16.26
CA ALA A 138 -9.96 -14.21 -16.38
C ALA A 138 -9.66 -14.62 -17.83
N ASP A 139 -10.59 -14.39 -18.75
CA ASP A 139 -10.42 -14.70 -20.18
C ASP A 139 -9.55 -13.65 -20.91
N ASN A 140 -9.21 -12.55 -20.26
CA ASN A 140 -8.29 -11.57 -20.81
C ASN A 140 -6.85 -12.11 -20.80
N PRO A 141 -6.26 -12.43 -21.96
CA PRO A 141 -4.92 -13.04 -22.02
C PRO A 141 -3.80 -12.06 -21.62
N SER A 142 -4.10 -10.78 -21.56
CA SER A 142 -3.15 -9.73 -21.12
C SER A 142 -3.18 -9.48 -19.61
N GLY A 143 -3.91 -10.33 -18.86
CA GLY A 143 -4.16 -10.06 -17.46
C GLY A 143 -5.23 -8.97 -17.28
N PHE A 144 -5.38 -8.53 -16.06
CA PHE A 144 -6.29 -7.46 -15.67
C PHE A 144 -5.43 -6.29 -15.19
N ASP A 145 -5.61 -5.15 -15.83
CA ASP A 145 -4.88 -3.91 -15.55
C ASP A 145 -5.88 -2.76 -15.68
N GLU A 146 -6.32 -2.27 -14.53
CA GLU A 146 -7.35 -1.24 -14.44
C GLU A 146 -6.93 -0.13 -13.49
N HIS A 147 -7.05 1.09 -13.96
CA HIS A 147 -6.71 2.28 -13.21
C HIS A 147 -7.97 3.05 -12.80
N TRP A 148 -7.99 3.49 -11.58
CA TRP A 148 -8.99 4.43 -11.06
C TRP A 148 -8.42 5.84 -10.98
N ASP A 149 -9.28 6.83 -11.09
CA ASP A 149 -8.91 8.21 -10.83
C ASP A 149 -8.83 8.46 -9.32
N VAL A 150 -7.70 8.98 -8.86
CA VAL A 150 -7.47 9.41 -7.48
C VAL A 150 -7.55 10.93 -7.43
N LEU A 151 -8.52 11.46 -6.71
CA LEU A 151 -8.81 12.89 -6.65
C LEU A 151 -8.68 13.42 -5.23
N LEU A 152 -7.96 14.52 -5.06
CA LEU A 152 -7.89 15.30 -3.81
C LEU A 152 -8.13 16.77 -4.13
N ASP A 153 -9.12 17.39 -3.49
CA ASP A 153 -9.37 18.83 -3.67
C ASP A 153 -8.10 19.65 -3.37
N SER A 154 -7.71 20.51 -4.31
CA SER A 154 -6.46 21.28 -4.20
C SER A 154 -6.42 22.25 -3.02
N SER A 155 -7.57 22.56 -2.40
CA SER A 155 -7.64 23.32 -1.16
C SER A 155 -7.02 22.59 0.04
N ALA A 156 -6.80 21.25 -0.05
CA ALA A 156 -6.03 20.51 0.93
C ALA A 156 -4.55 20.93 0.99
N GLY A 157 -4.07 21.58 -0.09
CA GLY A 157 -2.71 22.12 -0.20
C GLY A 157 -1.69 21.12 -0.74
N THR A 158 -0.44 21.57 -0.86
CA THR A 158 0.70 20.69 -1.16
C THR A 158 1.05 19.88 0.08
N GLY A 159 1.52 18.65 -0.10
CA GLY A 159 1.89 17.76 1.01
C GLY A 159 2.01 16.31 0.58
N ILE A 160 2.40 15.46 1.51
CA ILE A 160 2.34 14.01 1.38
C ILE A 160 1.07 13.52 2.06
N TYR A 161 0.31 12.70 1.36
CA TYR A 161 -0.97 12.16 1.82
C TYR A 161 -0.87 10.65 1.93
N LEU A 162 -1.22 10.12 3.09
CA LEU A 162 -1.17 8.69 3.39
C LEU A 162 -2.58 8.12 3.44
N MET A 163 -2.89 7.18 2.54
CA MET A 163 -4.15 6.45 2.49
C MET A 163 -3.91 4.98 2.84
N GLN A 164 -4.82 4.39 3.60
CA GLN A 164 -4.77 2.98 3.98
C GLN A 164 -5.94 2.23 3.33
N LEU A 165 -5.62 1.15 2.64
CA LEU A 165 -6.57 0.29 1.95
C LEU A 165 -6.44 -1.17 2.41
N ARG A 166 -7.52 -1.93 2.23
CA ARG A 166 -7.54 -3.39 2.32
C ARG A 166 -8.36 -3.93 1.16
N PHE A 167 -7.79 -4.88 0.42
CA PHE A 167 -8.46 -5.49 -0.74
C PHE A 167 -9.30 -6.69 -0.33
N THR A 168 -10.42 -6.87 -1.01
CA THR A 168 -11.39 -7.94 -0.76
C THR A 168 -11.71 -8.66 -2.06
N VAL A 169 -11.81 -9.99 -2.00
CA VAL A 169 -12.28 -10.84 -3.11
C VAL A 169 -13.27 -11.85 -2.54
N GLY A 170 -14.46 -11.93 -3.12
CA GLY A 170 -15.52 -12.80 -2.61
C GLY A 170 -15.08 -14.25 -2.47
N GLY A 171 -15.26 -14.83 -1.28
CA GLY A 171 -14.90 -16.22 -0.97
C GLY A 171 -13.49 -16.44 -0.43
N PHE A 172 -12.68 -15.38 -0.31
CA PHE A 172 -11.33 -15.42 0.23
C PHE A 172 -11.21 -14.52 1.47
N GLU A 173 -10.16 -14.74 2.27
CA GLU A 173 -9.79 -13.83 3.34
C GLU A 173 -9.22 -12.54 2.73
N ASP A 174 -9.58 -11.40 3.33
CA ASP A 174 -9.12 -10.08 2.87
C ASP A 174 -7.60 -9.94 2.96
N SER A 175 -7.03 -9.01 2.21
CA SER A 175 -5.60 -8.71 2.28
C SER A 175 -5.21 -8.16 3.66
N GLU A 176 -3.91 -8.15 3.96
CA GLU A 176 -3.38 -7.20 4.94
C GLU A 176 -3.65 -5.77 4.45
N SER A 177 -3.63 -4.81 5.40
CA SER A 177 -3.69 -3.40 5.03
C SER A 177 -2.49 -3.00 4.18
N THR A 178 -2.74 -2.19 3.16
CA THR A 178 -1.73 -1.53 2.32
C THR A 178 -1.79 -0.03 2.55
N TRP A 179 -0.69 0.65 2.31
CA TRP A 179 -0.58 2.09 2.43
C TRP A 179 -0.11 2.68 1.12
N THR A 180 -0.76 3.77 0.69
CA THR A 180 -0.33 4.54 -0.47
C THR A 180 0.10 5.92 -0.04
N VAL A 181 1.30 6.29 -0.44
CA VAL A 181 1.95 7.57 -0.17
C VAL A 181 1.80 8.45 -1.40
N PHE A 182 0.87 9.39 -1.37
CA PHE A 182 0.63 10.32 -2.49
C PHE A 182 1.42 11.61 -2.30
N ASN A 183 2.18 12.02 -3.31
CA ASN A 183 2.88 13.30 -3.33
C ASN A 183 2.07 14.36 -4.08
N ALA A 184 1.52 15.33 -3.39
CA ALA A 184 0.84 16.47 -3.99
C ALA A 184 1.78 17.70 -4.05
N GLY A 185 2.70 17.69 -4.99
CA GLY A 185 3.51 18.85 -5.39
C GLY A 185 4.71 19.18 -4.50
N LEU A 186 5.23 18.24 -3.73
CA LEU A 186 6.52 18.36 -3.04
C LEU A 186 7.64 17.73 -3.89
N SER A 187 8.90 17.91 -3.45
CA SER A 187 10.05 17.31 -4.15
C SER A 187 10.13 15.82 -3.91
N GLU A 188 10.76 15.11 -4.84
CA GLU A 188 11.01 13.66 -4.78
C GLU A 188 11.72 13.27 -3.48
N ASP A 189 12.77 13.99 -3.07
CA ASP A 189 13.49 13.72 -1.80
C ASP A 189 12.56 13.71 -0.56
N ILE A 190 11.48 14.52 -0.59
CA ILE A 190 10.49 14.58 0.49
C ILE A 190 9.53 13.40 0.37
N HIS A 191 9.15 13.03 -0.85
CA HIS A 191 8.33 11.86 -1.13
C HIS A 191 9.03 10.57 -0.68
N ASP A 192 10.28 10.37 -1.11
CA ASP A 192 11.12 9.23 -0.70
C ASP A 192 11.25 9.11 0.82
N ALA A 193 11.49 10.24 1.50
CA ALA A 193 11.58 10.23 2.97
C ALA A 193 10.27 9.78 3.64
N ALA A 194 9.12 10.12 3.04
CA ALA A 194 7.83 9.68 3.54
C ALA A 194 7.58 8.19 3.28
N ILE A 195 7.97 7.68 2.10
CA ILE A 195 7.90 6.26 1.75
C ILE A 195 8.75 5.45 2.74
N ASP A 196 10.03 5.81 2.89
CA ASP A 196 10.94 5.17 3.85
C ASP A 196 10.36 5.12 5.27
N TYR A 197 9.71 6.22 5.70
CA TYR A 197 9.08 6.27 7.00
C TYR A 197 7.91 5.29 7.11
N VAL A 198 7.06 5.22 6.10
CA VAL A 198 5.89 4.30 6.10
C VAL A 198 6.37 2.86 6.13
N GLU A 199 7.38 2.49 5.33
CA GLU A 199 7.95 1.15 5.29
C GLU A 199 8.61 0.72 6.60
N THR A 200 9.33 1.64 7.24
CA THR A 200 10.16 1.28 8.40
C THR A 200 9.47 1.48 9.73
N VAL A 201 8.53 2.42 9.82
CA VAL A 201 7.89 2.83 11.09
C VAL A 201 6.43 2.38 11.14
N ILE A 202 5.66 2.58 10.06
CA ILE A 202 4.22 2.26 10.05
C ILE A 202 4.00 0.78 9.68
N VAL A 203 4.72 0.26 8.70
CA VAL A 203 4.60 -1.11 8.15
C VAL A 203 5.93 -1.87 8.30
N PRO A 204 6.42 -2.07 9.52
CA PRO A 204 7.69 -2.77 9.68
C PRO A 204 7.59 -4.21 9.16
N ALA A 205 8.66 -4.67 8.49
CA ALA A 205 8.74 -6.02 7.96
C ALA A 205 8.40 -7.08 9.05
N PRO A 206 7.71 -8.17 8.72
CA PRO A 206 7.26 -9.19 9.69
C PRO A 206 8.35 -9.73 10.62
N GLY A 207 9.63 -9.68 10.19
CA GLY A 207 10.79 -10.09 11.00
C GLY A 207 11.25 -9.08 12.05
N ALA A 208 10.92 -7.79 11.91
CA ALA A 208 11.39 -6.74 12.82
C ALA A 208 10.82 -6.87 14.24
N LEU A 209 9.57 -7.30 14.38
CA LEU A 209 8.91 -7.56 15.66
C LEU A 209 9.56 -8.71 16.44
N LEU A 210 10.07 -9.75 15.77
CA LEU A 210 10.79 -10.85 16.40
C LEU A 210 12.14 -10.42 16.93
N ALA A 211 12.84 -9.50 16.27
CA ALA A 211 14.12 -8.98 16.71
C ALA A 211 13.99 -8.12 17.98
N MET A 212 12.97 -7.30 18.10
CA MET A 212 12.69 -6.49 19.29
C MET A 212 12.22 -7.33 20.48
N GLY A 213 11.39 -8.35 20.27
CA GLY A 213 10.96 -9.29 21.30
C GLY A 213 12.11 -10.16 21.83
N GLY A 214 13.03 -10.59 20.96
CA GLY A 214 14.21 -11.39 21.34
C GLY A 214 15.21 -10.63 22.22
N ALA A 215 15.40 -9.35 22.01
CA ALA A 215 16.32 -8.51 22.80
C ALA A 215 15.81 -8.30 24.25
N LEU A 216 14.52 -8.19 24.44
CA LEU A 216 13.89 -8.06 25.78
C LEU A 216 14.03 -9.35 26.61
N VAL A 217 13.92 -10.53 26.01
CA VAL A 217 14.05 -11.82 26.71
C VAL A 217 15.49 -12.11 27.10
N LEU A 218 16.47 -11.72 26.30
CA LEU A 218 17.90 -11.91 26.61
C LEU A 218 18.39 -10.94 27.70
N GLY A 219 17.83 -9.74 27.78
CA GLY A 219 18.15 -8.76 28.83
C GLY A 219 17.68 -9.18 30.24
N ALA A 220 16.57 -9.89 30.36
CA ALA A 220 16.00 -10.33 31.64
C ALA A 220 16.79 -11.50 32.28
N ARG A 221 17.58 -12.26 31.53
CA ARG A 221 18.36 -13.42 32.03
C ARG A 221 19.72 -13.08 32.64
N ARG A 222 20.17 -11.83 32.59
CA ARG A 222 21.49 -11.41 33.10
C ARG A 222 21.50 -10.82 34.52
N ARG A 223 20.37 -10.82 35.21
CA ARG A 223 20.27 -10.35 36.61
C ARG A 223 19.81 -11.49 37.56
N ARG A 224 20.61 -12.53 37.66
CA ARG A 224 20.62 -13.45 38.82
C ARG A 224 22.02 -13.94 39.09
#